data_0c6f23ff533dff1da5f7fafc8d47d2e9
#
_entry.id   0c6f23ff533dff1da5f7fafc8d47d2e9
#
_cell.length_a   1.000
_cell.length_b   1.000
_cell.length_c   1.000
_cell.angle_alpha   90.00
_cell.angle_beta   90.00
_cell.angle_gamma   90.00
#
_symmetry.space_group_name_H-M   'P 1'
#
loop_
_entity.id
_entity.type
_entity.pdbx_description
1 polymer ?
#
loop_
_entity_poly.entity_id
_entity_poly.type
_entity_poly.pdbx_seq_one_letter_code
_entity_poly.pdbx_strand_id
1 'polypeptide(L)'
;GGKRSPANVVHRQLMTLDLDFAHKDLWDDFTLQFDNAAVLHGTHKHSDASPRYRLIMPLSREVTADEYVAISRKIAGIIGIDLFDNSTFETNRLMFWPSTPKDMDYYFKVQDGPWIDADEVLNSYADWKDSSLWPTASSRFEAVDRAVKKQEDPTIKRGLIGAFCRTYSIPEAIETFLSDTYVPSALEDRYTYTKGSASAGLIVYEDKFAYSHHGTDPCGGKLCNAFDLVRIHKFGHLDDKVKDPSSKLPSMSAMEEFVRNDPDTKTTIANDHINSAKYEFADPEHDQTQEEVVEKEVDPEAESVEWMKELEVDTRGAYLSSDANLNLIFANDPRFIRLFRQNDFDGKRYVFGNLPWRRVVKPEPVKNVDYSGVRNYLGCVYGITS
;
A
#
# COMPACT_ATOMS: atom_id res chain seq x y z
N GLY A 1 23.07 17.45 -3.67
CA GLY A 1 22.50 16.24 -4.22
C GLY A 1 21.36 15.74 -3.39
N GLY A 2 20.25 15.41 -4.02
CA GLY A 2 19.07 14.87 -3.35
C GLY A 2 19.20 13.36 -3.08
N LYS A 3 18.17 12.79 -2.47
CA LYS A 3 18.04 11.34 -2.29
C LYS A 3 17.93 10.64 -3.66
N ARG A 4 18.60 9.50 -3.82
CA ARG A 4 18.50 8.69 -5.02
C ARG A 4 17.12 8.02 -5.07
N SER A 5 16.26 8.51 -5.96
CA SER A 5 14.91 8.00 -6.21
C SER A 5 14.58 8.10 -7.71
N PRO A 6 13.63 7.32 -8.24
CA PRO A 6 13.21 7.42 -9.64
C PRO A 6 12.82 8.85 -10.05
N ALA A 7 12.06 9.54 -9.19
CA ALA A 7 11.58 10.91 -9.42
C ALA A 7 12.72 11.96 -9.51
N ASN A 8 13.92 11.65 -9.03
CA ASN A 8 15.08 12.55 -9.04
C ASN A 8 16.05 12.27 -10.21
N VAL A 9 15.73 11.33 -11.09
CA VAL A 9 16.52 11.06 -12.30
C VAL A 9 16.21 12.12 -13.33
N VAL A 10 17.21 12.91 -13.69
CA VAL A 10 17.07 13.98 -14.69
C VAL A 10 17.11 13.38 -16.10
N HIS A 11 18.17 12.63 -16.40
CA HIS A 11 18.35 11.91 -17.68
C HIS A 11 19.29 10.72 -17.51
N ARG A 12 19.31 9.86 -18.52
CA ARG A 12 20.31 8.79 -18.72
C ARG A 12 20.78 8.81 -20.18
N GLN A 13 22.06 8.49 -20.40
CA GLN A 13 22.62 8.31 -21.74
C GLN A 13 23.41 6.99 -21.87
N LEU A 14 23.55 6.27 -20.77
CA LEU A 14 24.18 4.97 -20.75
C LEU A 14 23.17 3.93 -20.25
N MET A 15 22.83 2.98 -21.10
CA MET A 15 22.01 1.83 -20.74
C MET A 15 22.90 0.77 -20.07
N THR A 16 22.49 0.30 -18.89
CA THR A 16 23.23 -0.71 -18.12
C THR A 16 22.23 -1.74 -17.61
N LEU A 17 22.38 -3.00 -18.04
CA LEU A 17 21.42 -4.06 -17.81
C LEU A 17 22.09 -5.28 -17.19
N ASP A 18 21.58 -5.76 -16.06
CA ASP A 18 22.05 -6.99 -15.39
C ASP A 18 21.30 -8.21 -15.92
N LEU A 19 22.06 -9.22 -16.35
CA LEU A 19 21.58 -10.51 -16.86
C LEU A 19 21.95 -11.60 -15.82
N ASP A 20 21.01 -11.87 -14.93
CA ASP A 20 21.20 -12.85 -13.84
C ASP A 20 20.86 -14.29 -14.25
N PHE A 21 20.19 -14.46 -15.40
CA PHE A 21 19.74 -15.75 -15.93
C PHE A 21 20.31 -16.04 -17.31
N ALA A 22 21.49 -15.52 -17.60
CA ALA A 22 22.13 -15.63 -18.91
C ALA A 22 22.66 -17.04 -19.19
N HIS A 23 22.92 -17.34 -20.45
CA HIS A 23 23.65 -18.51 -20.88
C HIS A 23 25.05 -18.09 -21.40
N LYS A 24 25.98 -19.05 -21.55
CA LYS A 24 27.37 -18.77 -21.87
C LYS A 24 27.58 -18.18 -23.27
N ASP A 25 26.71 -18.52 -24.21
CA ASP A 25 26.78 -18.12 -25.61
C ASP A 25 26.07 -16.79 -25.89
N LEU A 26 25.63 -16.08 -24.83
CA LEU A 26 24.88 -14.82 -24.93
C LEU A 26 25.55 -13.76 -25.79
N TRP A 27 26.92 -13.66 -25.74
CA TRP A 27 27.62 -12.66 -26.52
C TRP A 27 27.55 -12.94 -28.04
N ASP A 28 27.63 -14.19 -28.42
CA ASP A 28 27.52 -14.60 -29.80
C ASP A 28 26.10 -14.34 -30.34
N ASP A 29 25.08 -14.68 -29.56
CA ASP A 29 23.68 -14.37 -29.90
C ASP A 29 23.41 -12.87 -29.97
N PHE A 30 23.99 -12.08 -29.06
CA PHE A 30 23.89 -10.63 -29.07
C PHE A 30 24.51 -10.01 -30.34
N THR A 31 25.72 -10.43 -30.71
CA THR A 31 26.42 -9.89 -31.89
C THR A 31 25.79 -10.29 -33.22
N LEU A 32 24.95 -11.31 -33.25
CA LEU A 32 24.13 -11.65 -34.43
C LEU A 32 22.93 -10.70 -34.60
N GLN A 33 22.49 -10.03 -33.54
CA GLN A 33 21.28 -9.19 -33.53
C GLN A 33 21.61 -7.70 -33.51
N PHE A 34 22.79 -7.32 -32.97
CA PHE A 34 23.18 -5.94 -32.76
C PHE A 34 24.59 -5.69 -33.29
N ASP A 35 24.75 -4.65 -34.10
CA ASP A 35 26.01 -4.11 -34.53
C ASP A 35 26.44 -2.85 -33.73
N ASN A 36 25.68 -2.52 -32.69
CA ASN A 36 25.88 -1.33 -31.86
C ASN A 36 27.08 -1.49 -30.92
N ALA A 37 27.64 -0.34 -30.51
CA ALA A 37 28.63 -0.29 -29.45
C ALA A 37 28.14 -0.91 -28.18
N ALA A 38 28.85 -1.90 -27.65
CA ALA A 38 28.43 -2.63 -26.45
C ALA A 38 29.63 -3.17 -25.66
N VAL A 39 29.46 -3.26 -24.37
CA VAL A 39 30.36 -3.98 -23.46
C VAL A 39 29.53 -5.01 -22.69
N LEU A 40 30.01 -6.25 -22.64
CA LEU A 40 29.49 -7.30 -21.79
C LEU A 40 30.59 -7.77 -20.83
N HIS A 41 30.35 -7.69 -19.53
CA HIS A 41 31.31 -8.18 -18.55
C HIS A 41 30.63 -9.06 -17.48
N GLY A 42 31.42 -9.98 -16.91
CA GLY A 42 30.97 -10.78 -15.76
C GLY A 42 30.73 -9.91 -14.54
N THR A 43 29.64 -10.20 -13.79
CA THR A 43 29.42 -9.62 -12.47
C THR A 43 30.19 -10.41 -11.41
N HIS A 44 30.30 -9.92 -10.19
CA HIS A 44 31.06 -10.57 -9.11
C HIS A 44 30.70 -12.05 -8.86
N LYS A 45 29.44 -12.42 -9.12
CA LYS A 45 28.94 -13.80 -8.94
C LYS A 45 28.93 -14.61 -10.24
N HIS A 46 29.53 -14.09 -11.31
CA HIS A 46 29.61 -14.83 -12.55
C HIS A 46 30.47 -16.09 -12.43
N SER A 47 30.01 -17.19 -13.05
CA SER A 47 30.77 -18.41 -13.26
C SER A 47 30.31 -19.12 -14.53
N ASP A 48 31.10 -20.03 -15.07
CA ASP A 48 30.73 -20.81 -16.26
C ASP A 48 29.47 -21.67 -16.02
N ALA A 49 29.27 -22.14 -14.80
CA ALA A 49 28.08 -22.94 -14.40
C ALA A 49 26.84 -22.09 -14.20
N SER A 50 27.01 -20.81 -13.87
CA SER A 50 25.93 -19.84 -13.66
C SER A 50 26.34 -18.49 -14.21
N PRO A 51 26.24 -18.29 -15.53
CA PRO A 51 26.66 -17.06 -16.17
C PRO A 51 25.80 -15.88 -15.70
N ARG A 52 26.49 -14.81 -15.27
CA ARG A 52 25.89 -13.54 -14.87
C ARG A 52 26.66 -12.40 -15.46
N TYR A 53 26.00 -11.63 -16.29
CA TYR A 53 26.63 -10.56 -17.04
C TYR A 53 26.00 -9.21 -16.76
N ARG A 54 26.75 -8.16 -17.14
CA ARG A 54 26.23 -6.81 -17.29
C ARG A 54 26.49 -6.33 -18.71
N LEU A 55 25.41 -5.98 -19.39
CA LEU A 55 25.44 -5.37 -20.72
C LEU A 55 25.39 -3.85 -20.55
N ILE A 56 26.31 -3.16 -21.23
CA ILE A 56 26.41 -1.71 -21.22
C ILE A 56 26.38 -1.24 -22.68
N MET A 57 25.45 -0.33 -23.03
CA MET A 57 25.27 0.24 -24.34
C MET A 57 25.05 1.75 -24.25
N PRO A 58 25.79 2.59 -25.00
CA PRO A 58 25.56 4.03 -25.06
C PRO A 58 24.33 4.34 -25.92
N LEU A 59 23.59 5.40 -25.52
CA LEU A 59 22.45 5.93 -26.25
C LEU A 59 22.88 7.17 -27.06
N SER A 60 22.31 7.37 -28.25
CA SER A 60 22.62 8.47 -29.17
C SER A 60 22.38 9.84 -28.55
N ARG A 61 21.48 9.94 -27.59
CA ARG A 61 21.14 11.15 -26.82
C ARG A 61 20.80 10.85 -25.36
N GLU A 62 20.73 11.91 -24.57
CA GLU A 62 20.12 11.85 -23.24
C GLU A 62 18.63 11.54 -23.38
N VAL A 63 18.14 10.65 -22.51
CA VAL A 63 16.75 10.21 -22.46
C VAL A 63 16.15 10.42 -21.07
N THR A 64 14.88 10.70 -21.00
CA THR A 64 14.11 10.82 -19.75
C THR A 64 13.99 9.46 -19.06
N ALA A 65 13.51 9.46 -17.83
CA ALA A 65 13.33 8.22 -17.06
C ALA A 65 12.38 7.23 -17.75
N ASP A 66 11.24 7.71 -18.29
CA ASP A 66 10.28 6.83 -18.95
C ASP A 66 10.78 6.34 -20.32
N GLU A 67 11.43 7.21 -21.11
CA GLU A 67 12.11 6.79 -22.34
C GLU A 67 13.15 5.70 -22.06
N TYR A 68 13.96 5.86 -20.99
CA TYR A 68 14.95 4.87 -20.61
C TYR A 68 14.31 3.50 -20.31
N VAL A 69 13.20 3.47 -19.57
CA VAL A 69 12.50 2.22 -19.28
C VAL A 69 11.97 1.59 -20.56
N ALA A 70 11.34 2.37 -21.45
CA ALA A 70 10.82 1.87 -22.72
C ALA A 70 11.94 1.30 -23.60
N ILE A 71 13.03 2.06 -23.80
CA ILE A 71 14.19 1.64 -24.62
C ILE A 71 14.84 0.38 -24.05
N SER A 72 15.16 0.39 -22.77
CA SER A 72 15.85 -0.74 -22.13
C SER A 72 15.02 -2.03 -22.16
N ARG A 73 13.70 -1.94 -21.99
CA ARG A 73 12.79 -3.08 -22.11
C ARG A 73 12.67 -3.57 -23.56
N LYS A 74 12.65 -2.67 -24.54
CA LYS A 74 12.60 -3.06 -25.95
C LYS A 74 13.84 -3.84 -26.34
N ILE A 75 15.03 -3.33 -26.00
CA ILE A 75 16.31 -4.01 -26.24
C ILE A 75 16.36 -5.35 -25.53
N ALA A 76 15.98 -5.38 -24.24
CA ALA A 76 15.91 -6.63 -23.50
C ALA A 76 14.87 -7.62 -24.09
N GLY A 77 13.77 -7.13 -24.63
CA GLY A 77 12.76 -7.94 -25.32
C GLY A 77 13.31 -8.62 -26.57
N ILE A 78 14.17 -7.95 -27.31
CA ILE A 78 14.87 -8.51 -28.50
C ILE A 78 15.87 -9.60 -28.09
N ILE A 79 16.66 -9.33 -27.03
CA ILE A 79 17.70 -10.28 -26.56
C ILE A 79 17.05 -11.50 -25.87
N GLY A 80 15.91 -11.31 -25.22
CA GLY A 80 15.21 -12.29 -24.38
C GLY A 80 15.04 -11.75 -22.95
N ILE A 81 13.90 -11.11 -22.71
CA ILE A 81 13.67 -10.32 -21.48
C ILE A 81 13.78 -11.16 -20.21
N ASP A 82 13.49 -12.47 -20.25
CA ASP A 82 13.58 -13.37 -19.11
C ASP A 82 15.04 -13.66 -18.66
N LEU A 83 16.04 -13.26 -19.44
CA LEU A 83 17.46 -13.36 -19.07
C LEU A 83 17.87 -12.28 -18.07
N PHE A 84 17.09 -11.22 -17.92
CA PHE A 84 17.43 -10.02 -17.17
C PHE A 84 16.87 -10.03 -15.73
N ASP A 85 17.62 -9.41 -14.81
CA ASP A 85 17.08 -9.02 -13.52
C ASP A 85 15.98 -7.95 -13.70
N ASN A 86 14.80 -8.20 -13.17
CA ASN A 86 13.66 -7.29 -13.30
C ASN A 86 13.92 -5.89 -12.76
N SER A 87 14.77 -5.74 -11.76
CA SER A 87 15.13 -4.44 -11.18
C SER A 87 16.12 -3.64 -12.03
N THR A 88 16.69 -4.24 -13.07
CA THR A 88 17.69 -3.57 -13.94
C THR A 88 17.09 -2.41 -14.74
N PHE A 89 15.76 -2.43 -14.96
CA PHE A 89 15.05 -1.38 -15.69
C PHE A 89 14.74 -0.15 -14.84
N GLU A 90 15.00 -0.18 -13.52
CA GLU A 90 14.82 0.97 -12.65
C GLU A 90 15.83 2.08 -13.00
N THR A 91 15.32 3.27 -13.29
CA THR A 91 16.12 4.40 -13.77
C THR A 91 17.17 4.88 -12.77
N ASN A 92 16.89 4.73 -11.47
CA ASN A 92 17.79 5.11 -10.37
C ASN A 92 18.68 3.94 -9.89
N ARG A 93 18.72 2.80 -10.62
CA ARG A 93 19.52 1.64 -10.25
C ARG A 93 20.98 2.00 -10.12
N LEU A 94 21.60 1.63 -9.00
CA LEU A 94 23.05 1.73 -8.81
C LEU A 94 23.71 0.48 -9.36
N MET A 95 24.69 0.69 -10.24
CA MET A 95 25.56 -0.38 -10.75
C MET A 95 26.91 -0.29 -10.06
N PHE A 96 27.36 -1.41 -9.50
CA PHE A 96 28.72 -1.50 -8.93
C PHE A 96 29.77 -1.60 -10.04
N TRP A 97 30.99 -1.15 -9.75
CA TRP A 97 32.11 -1.35 -10.64
C TRP A 97 32.33 -2.84 -10.89
N PRO A 98 32.86 -3.19 -12.09
CA PRO A 98 33.25 -4.56 -12.42
C PRO A 98 34.20 -5.15 -11.38
N SER A 99 33.91 -6.37 -10.93
CA SER A 99 34.78 -7.11 -10.02
C SER A 99 34.65 -8.60 -10.24
N THR A 100 35.72 -9.36 -9.95
CA THR A 100 35.72 -10.82 -9.99
C THR A 100 36.44 -11.37 -8.75
N PRO A 101 36.07 -12.55 -8.21
CA PRO A 101 36.84 -13.25 -7.21
C PRO A 101 38.27 -13.53 -7.68
N LYS A 102 39.22 -13.64 -6.73
CA LYS A 102 40.64 -13.83 -7.06
C LYS A 102 40.97 -15.14 -7.78
N ASP A 103 40.13 -16.13 -7.59
CA ASP A 103 40.22 -17.49 -8.10
C ASP A 103 39.41 -17.74 -9.36
N MET A 104 38.87 -16.69 -9.96
CA MET A 104 38.06 -16.78 -11.18
C MET A 104 38.58 -15.84 -12.28
N ASP A 105 38.45 -16.27 -13.52
CA ASP A 105 38.79 -15.44 -14.67
C ASP A 105 37.74 -14.34 -14.88
N TYR A 106 38.21 -13.17 -15.27
CA TYR A 106 37.37 -12.04 -15.59
C TYR A 106 36.83 -12.12 -17.01
N TYR A 107 35.53 -12.29 -17.15
CA TYR A 107 34.85 -12.28 -18.43
C TYR A 107 34.61 -10.85 -18.92
N PHE A 108 35.10 -10.54 -20.13
CA PHE A 108 34.94 -9.24 -20.74
C PHE A 108 34.88 -9.36 -22.26
N LYS A 109 33.87 -8.74 -22.86
CA LYS A 109 33.71 -8.62 -24.33
C LYS A 109 33.35 -7.19 -24.67
N VAL A 110 33.81 -6.73 -25.83
CA VAL A 110 33.53 -5.41 -26.36
C VAL A 110 33.27 -5.48 -27.87
N GLN A 111 32.32 -4.70 -28.32
CA GLN A 111 32.00 -4.47 -29.71
C GLN A 111 31.99 -2.96 -29.95
N ASP A 112 32.74 -2.51 -30.97
CA ASP A 112 32.64 -1.16 -31.50
C ASP A 112 31.49 -1.09 -32.51
N GLY A 113 30.84 0.07 -32.58
CA GLY A 113 29.72 0.28 -33.48
C GLY A 113 29.00 1.59 -33.23
N PRO A 114 27.91 1.87 -33.93
CA PRO A 114 27.11 3.03 -33.67
C PRO A 114 26.45 2.94 -32.25
N TRP A 115 26.18 4.07 -31.64
CA TRP A 115 25.38 4.10 -30.42
C TRP A 115 23.92 3.73 -30.72
N ILE A 116 23.22 3.19 -29.77
CA ILE A 116 21.79 2.88 -29.91
C ILE A 116 21.05 4.17 -30.22
N ASP A 117 20.35 4.22 -31.35
CA ASP A 117 19.49 5.34 -31.69
C ASP A 117 18.21 5.27 -30.81
N ALA A 118 18.12 6.20 -29.84
CA ALA A 118 17.05 6.25 -28.87
C ALA A 118 15.70 6.49 -29.57
N ASP A 119 15.67 7.33 -30.61
CA ASP A 119 14.45 7.68 -31.31
C ASP A 119 13.97 6.54 -32.22
N GLU A 120 14.89 5.83 -32.87
CA GLU A 120 14.57 4.64 -33.66
C GLU A 120 13.90 3.56 -32.76
N VAL A 121 14.49 3.28 -31.59
CA VAL A 121 13.94 2.30 -30.66
C VAL A 121 12.57 2.72 -30.18
N LEU A 122 12.38 3.99 -29.81
CA LEU A 122 11.06 4.49 -29.36
C LEU A 122 10.03 4.43 -30.49
N ASN A 123 10.41 4.80 -31.73
CA ASN A 123 9.53 4.73 -32.91
C ASN A 123 9.19 3.30 -33.34
N SER A 124 9.91 2.28 -32.86
CA SER A 124 9.60 0.88 -33.11
C SER A 124 8.38 0.35 -32.29
N TYR A 125 7.91 1.12 -31.32
CA TYR A 125 6.63 0.87 -30.67
C TYR A 125 5.47 1.45 -31.48
N ALA A 126 4.29 0.89 -31.38
CA ALA A 126 3.06 1.53 -31.89
C ALA A 126 2.77 2.85 -31.12
N ASP A 127 2.96 2.82 -29.81
CA ASP A 127 3.02 3.98 -28.93
C ASP A 127 3.95 3.65 -27.75
N TRP A 128 5.15 4.23 -27.72
CA TRP A 128 6.08 3.96 -26.63
C TRP A 128 5.64 4.53 -25.29
N LYS A 129 4.73 5.50 -25.29
CA LYS A 129 4.17 6.08 -24.06
C LYS A 129 3.19 5.13 -23.39
N ASP A 130 2.54 4.26 -24.14
CA ASP A 130 1.71 3.21 -23.56
C ASP A 130 2.59 2.09 -22.94
N SER A 131 2.73 2.14 -21.65
CA SER A 131 3.54 1.17 -20.89
C SER A 131 3.02 -0.27 -20.95
N SER A 132 1.79 -0.49 -21.39
CA SER A 132 1.25 -1.83 -21.60
C SER A 132 1.90 -2.56 -22.78
N LEU A 133 2.48 -1.80 -23.71
CA LEU A 133 3.20 -2.31 -24.88
C LEU A 133 4.67 -2.64 -24.58
N TRP A 134 5.16 -2.31 -23.39
CA TRP A 134 6.56 -2.57 -23.02
C TRP A 134 6.77 -4.06 -22.75
N PRO A 135 7.82 -4.68 -23.33
CA PRO A 135 8.16 -6.05 -23.00
C PRO A 135 8.30 -6.26 -21.49
N THR A 136 7.72 -7.31 -20.98
CA THR A 136 7.76 -7.64 -19.55
C THR A 136 8.10 -9.10 -19.37
N ALA A 137 9.06 -9.41 -18.48
CA ALA A 137 9.47 -10.77 -18.19
C ALA A 137 8.31 -11.56 -17.57
N SER A 138 8.17 -12.82 -17.97
CA SER A 138 7.19 -13.76 -17.42
C SER A 138 7.33 -13.88 -15.90
N SER A 139 8.57 -13.97 -15.42
CA SER A 139 8.93 -14.02 -14.01
C SER A 139 8.49 -12.80 -13.21
N ARG A 140 8.29 -11.65 -13.85
CA ARG A 140 7.86 -10.41 -13.17
C ARG A 140 6.37 -10.44 -12.87
N PHE A 141 5.54 -10.86 -13.83
CA PHE A 141 4.11 -11.07 -13.58
C PHE A 141 3.93 -12.09 -12.46
N GLU A 142 4.61 -13.23 -12.54
CA GLU A 142 4.59 -14.23 -11.48
C GLU A 142 5.16 -13.72 -10.15
N ALA A 143 6.15 -12.82 -10.16
CA ALA A 143 6.71 -12.26 -8.93
C ALA A 143 5.75 -11.26 -8.29
N VAL A 144 5.08 -10.41 -9.06
CA VAL A 144 4.05 -9.48 -8.55
C VAL A 144 2.85 -10.29 -8.07
N ASP A 145 2.36 -11.25 -8.87
CA ASP A 145 1.29 -12.16 -8.46
C ASP A 145 1.63 -12.95 -7.19
N ARG A 146 2.85 -13.47 -7.09
CA ARG A 146 3.34 -14.13 -5.87
C ARG A 146 3.46 -13.17 -4.70
N ALA A 147 3.85 -11.92 -4.95
CA ALA A 147 3.92 -10.89 -3.92
C ALA A 147 2.52 -10.51 -3.43
N VAL A 148 1.56 -10.33 -4.34
CA VAL A 148 0.14 -10.11 -4.00
C VAL A 148 -0.40 -11.29 -3.16
N LYS A 149 -0.20 -12.53 -3.62
CA LYS A 149 -0.64 -13.74 -2.88
C LYS A 149 0.07 -13.97 -1.56
N LYS A 150 1.31 -13.48 -1.39
CA LYS A 150 2.08 -13.60 -0.13
C LYS A 150 1.81 -12.46 0.83
N GLN A 151 1.41 -11.31 0.33
CA GLN A 151 1.07 -10.20 1.20
C GLN A 151 -0.26 -10.50 1.87
N GLU A 152 -0.26 -10.33 3.19
CA GLU A 152 -1.50 -10.37 3.94
C GLU A 152 -2.49 -9.37 3.37
N ASP A 153 -3.74 -9.78 3.19
CA ASP A 153 -4.81 -8.91 2.72
C ASP A 153 -4.84 -7.63 3.58
N PRO A 154 -4.67 -6.45 3.00
CA PRO A 154 -4.60 -5.22 3.76
C PRO A 154 -5.90 -4.92 4.51
N THR A 155 -7.03 -5.47 4.07
CA THR A 155 -8.34 -5.26 4.72
C THR A 155 -8.49 -6.02 6.02
N ILE A 156 -7.78 -7.13 6.24
CA ILE A 156 -7.80 -7.89 7.50
C ILE A 156 -6.80 -7.36 8.54
N LYS A 157 -5.91 -6.45 8.15
CA LYS A 157 -4.95 -5.84 9.08
C LYS A 157 -5.69 -5.07 10.18
N ARG A 158 -5.17 -5.19 11.41
CA ARG A 158 -5.66 -4.40 12.54
C ARG A 158 -5.15 -2.96 12.47
N GLY A 159 -5.84 -2.06 13.19
CA GLY A 159 -5.43 -0.67 13.34
C GLY A 159 -5.72 0.20 12.11
N LEU A 160 -5.12 1.39 12.09
CA LEU A 160 -5.42 2.43 11.10
C LEU A 160 -5.17 2.02 9.65
N ILE A 161 -4.14 1.21 9.40
CA ILE A 161 -3.83 0.73 8.04
C ILE A 161 -4.98 -0.13 7.52
N GLY A 162 -5.44 -1.09 8.32
CA GLY A 162 -6.54 -1.96 7.92
C GLY A 162 -7.86 -1.21 7.80
N ALA A 163 -8.15 -0.32 8.75
CA ALA A 163 -9.36 0.51 8.69
C ALA A 163 -9.41 1.36 7.41
N PHE A 164 -8.31 2.02 7.07
CA PHE A 164 -8.21 2.80 5.84
C PHE A 164 -8.39 1.95 4.58
N CYS A 165 -7.76 0.75 4.53
CA CYS A 165 -7.89 -0.17 3.39
C CYS A 165 -9.26 -0.87 3.29
N ARG A 166 -10.05 -0.91 4.37
CA ARG A 166 -11.47 -1.32 4.34
C ARG A 166 -12.38 -0.18 3.91
N THR A 167 -12.00 1.06 4.21
CA THR A 167 -12.75 2.25 3.81
C THR A 167 -12.55 2.58 2.34
N TYR A 168 -11.31 2.44 1.85
CA TYR A 168 -10.95 2.82 0.49
C TYR A 168 -10.23 1.67 -0.22
N SER A 169 -10.81 1.18 -1.28
CA SER A 169 -10.11 0.41 -2.31
C SER A 169 -9.05 1.28 -3.01
N ILE A 170 -8.20 0.69 -3.85
CA ILE A 170 -7.22 1.46 -4.63
C ILE A 170 -7.92 2.48 -5.56
N PRO A 171 -8.96 2.12 -6.35
CA PRO A 171 -9.68 3.09 -7.18
C PRO A 171 -10.28 4.25 -6.37
N GLU A 172 -10.97 3.95 -5.26
CA GLU A 172 -11.58 4.98 -4.40
C GLU A 172 -10.54 5.88 -3.74
N ALA A 173 -9.39 5.33 -3.31
CA ALA A 173 -8.29 6.12 -2.77
C ALA A 173 -7.66 7.05 -3.82
N ILE A 174 -7.58 6.61 -5.08
CA ILE A 174 -7.13 7.44 -6.20
C ILE A 174 -8.14 8.55 -6.45
N GLU A 175 -9.42 8.24 -6.57
CA GLU A 175 -10.47 9.20 -6.84
C GLU A 175 -10.56 10.27 -5.76
N THR A 176 -10.53 9.85 -4.49
CA THR A 176 -10.72 10.74 -3.34
C THR A 176 -9.48 11.60 -3.04
N PHE A 177 -8.28 11.00 -3.11
CA PHE A 177 -7.08 11.64 -2.58
C PHE A 177 -6.00 11.95 -3.61
N LEU A 178 -6.02 11.32 -4.78
CA LEU A 178 -4.95 11.37 -5.78
C LEU A 178 -5.48 11.62 -7.21
N SER A 179 -6.66 12.22 -7.36
CA SER A 179 -7.30 12.49 -8.65
C SER A 179 -6.51 13.47 -9.55
N ASP A 180 -5.64 14.29 -8.97
CA ASP A 180 -4.67 15.13 -9.68
C ASP A 180 -3.36 14.40 -10.03
N THR A 181 -3.14 13.26 -9.42
CA THR A 181 -1.90 12.46 -9.52
C THR A 181 -2.04 11.31 -10.51
N TYR A 182 -3.20 10.66 -10.52
CA TYR A 182 -3.52 9.57 -11.42
C TYR A 182 -4.83 9.82 -12.15
N VAL A 183 -4.83 9.47 -13.43
CA VAL A 183 -6.04 9.49 -14.27
C VAL A 183 -6.30 8.08 -14.81
N PRO A 184 -7.57 7.65 -14.91
CA PRO A 184 -7.90 6.36 -15.52
C PRO A 184 -7.33 6.25 -16.94
N SER A 185 -6.87 5.07 -17.33
CA SER A 185 -6.46 4.78 -18.69
C SER A 185 -7.64 4.16 -19.49
N ALA A 186 -7.45 3.97 -20.80
CA ALA A 186 -8.42 3.25 -21.62
C ALA A 186 -8.47 1.73 -21.31
N LEU A 187 -7.48 1.22 -20.60
CA LEU A 187 -7.40 -0.18 -20.16
C LEU A 187 -7.97 -0.31 -18.76
N GLU A 188 -8.77 -1.33 -18.55
CA GLU A 188 -9.33 -1.70 -17.25
C GLU A 188 -8.21 -1.93 -16.23
N ASP A 189 -8.45 -1.58 -14.97
CA ASP A 189 -7.50 -1.70 -13.85
C ASP A 189 -6.16 -0.99 -14.05
N ARG A 190 -6.09 0.02 -14.94
CA ARG A 190 -4.88 0.79 -15.18
C ARG A 190 -5.10 2.29 -15.06
N TYR A 191 -4.09 2.94 -14.51
CA TYR A 191 -4.04 4.40 -14.35
C TYR A 191 -2.74 4.97 -14.92
N THR A 192 -2.82 6.22 -15.33
CA THR A 192 -1.69 7.00 -15.83
C THR A 192 -1.24 7.99 -14.75
N TYR A 193 0.06 7.98 -14.46
CA TYR A 193 0.67 8.98 -13.58
C TYR A 193 0.82 10.30 -14.34
N THR A 194 0.16 11.36 -13.88
CA THR A 194 0.02 12.64 -14.63
C THR A 194 1.33 13.40 -14.81
N LYS A 195 2.32 13.18 -13.94
CA LYS A 195 3.65 13.82 -14.00
C LYS A 195 4.68 13.00 -14.77
N GLY A 196 4.31 11.81 -15.24
CA GLY A 196 5.13 10.99 -16.12
C GLY A 196 4.85 11.28 -17.60
N SER A 197 5.69 10.75 -18.46
CA SER A 197 5.51 10.82 -19.93
C SER A 197 4.92 9.54 -20.53
N ALA A 198 4.83 8.46 -19.75
CA ALA A 198 4.20 7.21 -20.13
C ALA A 198 2.75 7.13 -19.61
N SER A 199 1.91 6.32 -20.24
CA SER A 199 0.53 6.07 -19.88
C SER A 199 0.31 4.64 -19.37
N ALA A 200 -0.82 4.39 -18.70
CA ALA A 200 -1.30 3.07 -18.27
C ALA A 200 -0.32 2.28 -17.38
N GLY A 201 0.61 2.96 -16.69
CA GLY A 201 1.71 2.33 -15.97
C GLY A 201 1.40 1.87 -14.55
N LEU A 202 0.36 2.38 -13.91
CA LEU A 202 -0.13 1.88 -12.64
C LEU A 202 -1.14 0.77 -12.91
N ILE A 203 -0.90 -0.41 -12.35
CA ILE A 203 -1.81 -1.57 -12.45
C ILE A 203 -2.41 -1.83 -11.08
N VAL A 204 -3.71 -2.02 -11.04
CA VAL A 204 -4.48 -2.37 -9.84
C VAL A 204 -4.71 -3.89 -9.82
N TYR A 205 -4.55 -4.50 -8.66
CA TYR A 205 -4.75 -5.92 -8.41
C TYR A 205 -5.79 -6.12 -7.32
N GLU A 206 -6.89 -6.79 -7.67
CA GLU A 206 -7.99 -7.12 -6.74
C GLU A 206 -8.53 -5.91 -5.97
N ASP A 207 -8.46 -4.70 -6.53
CA ASP A 207 -8.79 -3.41 -5.91
C ASP A 207 -8.04 -3.10 -4.59
N LYS A 208 -7.16 -3.98 -4.15
CA LYS A 208 -6.44 -3.92 -2.87
C LYS A 208 -5.00 -3.47 -2.99
N PHE A 209 -4.37 -3.72 -4.14
CA PHE A 209 -2.97 -3.40 -4.37
C PHE A 209 -2.78 -2.65 -5.68
N ALA A 210 -1.79 -1.78 -5.71
CA ALA A 210 -1.35 -1.09 -6.90
C ALA A 210 0.15 -1.30 -7.11
N TYR A 211 0.57 -1.48 -8.35
CA TYR A 211 1.97 -1.55 -8.75
C TYR A 211 2.22 -0.61 -9.92
N SER A 212 3.17 0.33 -9.76
CA SER A 212 3.50 1.31 -10.80
C SER A 212 4.74 0.90 -11.59
N HIS A 213 4.62 0.94 -12.92
CA HIS A 213 5.71 0.77 -13.88
C HIS A 213 6.29 2.10 -14.37
N HIS A 214 5.70 3.23 -13.98
CA HIS A 214 6.20 4.55 -14.36
C HIS A 214 7.59 4.82 -13.76
N GLY A 215 8.52 5.27 -14.59
CA GLY A 215 9.90 5.51 -14.21
C GLY A 215 10.09 6.69 -13.26
N THR A 216 9.14 7.63 -13.22
CA THR A 216 9.17 8.85 -12.41
C THR A 216 8.22 8.81 -11.21
N ASP A 217 7.35 7.81 -11.15
CA ASP A 217 6.39 7.67 -10.07
C ASP A 217 7.09 7.35 -8.73
N PRO A 218 6.83 8.09 -7.64
CA PRO A 218 7.34 7.76 -6.32
C PRO A 218 7.00 6.33 -5.84
N CYS A 219 5.89 5.76 -6.33
CA CYS A 219 5.49 4.38 -6.08
C CYS A 219 6.10 3.38 -7.08
N GLY A 220 6.89 3.84 -8.06
CA GLY A 220 7.49 3.00 -9.10
C GLY A 220 8.25 1.80 -8.53
N GLY A 221 7.95 0.60 -9.04
CA GLY A 221 8.58 -0.64 -8.61
C GLY A 221 8.14 -1.18 -7.24
N LYS A 222 7.13 -0.59 -6.59
CA LYS A 222 6.62 -1.00 -5.28
C LYS A 222 5.19 -1.51 -5.40
N LEU A 223 4.89 -2.58 -4.66
CA LEU A 223 3.52 -3.01 -4.45
C LEU A 223 2.94 -2.26 -3.24
N CYS A 224 1.93 -1.44 -3.48
CA CYS A 224 1.32 -0.56 -2.48
C CYS A 224 -0.14 -0.96 -2.25
N ASN A 225 -0.58 -0.98 -1.00
CA ASN A 225 -2.00 -0.92 -0.65
C ASN A 225 -2.50 0.54 -0.68
N ALA A 226 -3.79 0.78 -0.46
CA ALA A 226 -4.37 2.12 -0.50
C ALA A 226 -3.70 3.11 0.48
N PHE A 227 -3.41 2.65 1.71
CA PHE A 227 -2.72 3.47 2.72
C PHE A 227 -1.32 3.89 2.26
N ASP A 228 -0.52 2.93 1.74
CA ASP A 228 0.85 3.22 1.28
C ASP A 228 0.86 4.08 0.03
N LEU A 229 -0.07 3.88 -0.90
CA LEU A 229 -0.21 4.68 -2.11
C LEU A 229 -0.44 6.15 -1.76
N VAL A 230 -1.43 6.43 -0.92
CA VAL A 230 -1.75 7.80 -0.46
C VAL A 230 -0.60 8.39 0.36
N ARG A 231 -0.01 7.62 1.29
CA ARG A 231 1.11 8.04 2.12
C ARG A 231 2.30 8.52 1.29
N ILE A 232 2.72 7.73 0.31
CA ILE A 232 3.90 8.02 -0.50
C ILE A 232 3.69 9.30 -1.31
N HIS A 233 2.52 9.50 -1.90
CA HIS A 233 2.25 10.68 -2.72
C HIS A 233 2.02 11.95 -1.91
N LYS A 234 1.26 11.88 -0.80
CA LYS A 234 0.98 13.06 0.02
C LYS A 234 2.13 13.44 0.95
N PHE A 235 2.77 12.46 1.57
CA PHE A 235 3.70 12.68 2.68
C PHE A 235 5.12 12.15 2.43
N GLY A 236 5.38 11.44 1.34
CA GLY A 236 6.68 10.84 1.05
C GLY A 236 7.85 11.83 1.05
N HIS A 237 7.60 13.09 0.68
CA HIS A 237 8.59 14.17 0.70
C HIS A 237 9.17 14.45 2.11
N LEU A 238 8.43 14.11 3.17
CA LEU A 238 8.89 14.28 4.55
C LEU A 238 10.05 13.33 4.91
N ASP A 239 10.16 12.21 4.18
CA ASP A 239 11.17 11.18 4.44
C ASP A 239 12.55 11.52 3.84
N ASP A 240 12.66 12.57 3.03
CA ASP A 240 13.91 12.91 2.32
C ASP A 240 15.07 13.27 3.27
N LYS A 241 14.76 13.70 4.47
CA LYS A 241 15.76 14.11 5.49
C LYS A 241 16.11 13.00 6.48
N VAL A 242 15.45 11.84 6.39
CA VAL A 242 15.68 10.71 7.31
C VAL A 242 17.01 10.05 6.98
N LYS A 243 17.94 10.06 7.94
CA LYS A 243 19.28 9.47 7.80
C LYS A 243 19.36 8.04 8.35
N ASP A 244 18.54 7.72 9.35
CA ASP A 244 18.52 6.41 10.00
C ASP A 244 17.37 5.56 9.45
N PRO A 245 17.68 4.44 8.75
CA PRO A 245 16.65 3.53 8.21
C PRO A 245 15.80 2.84 9.28
N SER A 246 16.26 2.80 10.53
CA SER A 246 15.55 2.15 11.65
C SER A 246 14.51 3.07 12.31
N SER A 247 14.55 4.38 12.03
CA SER A 247 13.62 5.34 12.60
C SER A 247 12.24 5.24 11.92
N LYS A 248 11.17 5.48 12.69
CA LYS A 248 9.82 5.60 12.12
C LYS A 248 9.80 6.76 11.11
N LEU A 249 9.31 6.47 9.91
CA LEU A 249 9.26 7.47 8.83
C LEU A 249 8.29 8.61 9.20
N PRO A 250 8.68 9.88 9.02
CA PRO A 250 7.79 11.02 9.22
C PRO A 250 6.50 10.94 8.39
N SER A 251 6.58 10.43 7.15
CA SER A 251 5.42 10.18 6.31
C SER A 251 4.41 9.21 6.94
N MET A 252 4.88 8.22 7.70
CA MET A 252 4.02 7.28 8.40
C MET A 252 3.22 7.99 9.50
N SER A 253 3.86 8.82 10.31
CA SER A 253 3.18 9.57 11.38
C SER A 253 2.18 10.58 10.81
N ALA A 254 2.54 11.27 9.72
CA ALA A 254 1.64 12.20 9.03
C ALA A 254 0.42 11.48 8.43
N MET A 255 0.62 10.29 7.84
CA MET A 255 -0.47 9.50 7.30
C MET A 255 -1.38 8.93 8.40
N GLU A 256 -0.82 8.47 9.51
CA GLU A 256 -1.62 8.01 10.67
C GLU A 256 -2.48 9.15 11.25
N GLU A 257 -1.96 10.37 11.30
CA GLU A 257 -2.72 11.54 11.72
C GLU A 257 -3.82 11.89 10.71
N PHE A 258 -3.50 11.84 9.41
CA PHE A 258 -4.46 12.06 8.33
C PHE A 258 -5.62 11.07 8.43
N VAL A 259 -5.35 9.77 8.59
CA VAL A 259 -6.35 8.70 8.68
C VAL A 259 -7.21 8.85 9.94
N ARG A 260 -6.63 9.23 11.08
CA ARG A 260 -7.39 9.49 12.31
C ARG A 260 -8.40 10.63 12.20
N ASN A 261 -8.14 11.57 11.30
CA ASN A 261 -9.03 12.71 11.08
C ASN A 261 -10.03 12.49 9.92
N ASP A 262 -9.86 11.41 9.15
CA ASP A 262 -10.73 11.09 8.03
C ASP A 262 -12.11 10.58 8.50
N PRO A 263 -13.22 11.25 8.12
CA PRO A 263 -14.55 10.90 8.62
C PRO A 263 -15.02 9.49 8.24
N ASP A 264 -14.69 9.06 7.01
CA ASP A 264 -15.14 7.77 6.50
C ASP A 264 -14.38 6.62 7.17
N THR A 265 -13.08 6.80 7.40
CA THR A 265 -12.30 5.82 8.18
C THR A 265 -12.74 5.76 9.64
N LYS A 266 -13.10 6.89 10.26
CA LYS A 266 -13.72 6.89 11.61
C LYS A 266 -15.01 6.08 11.66
N THR A 267 -15.84 6.19 10.62
CA THR A 267 -17.07 5.40 10.49
C THR A 267 -16.75 3.90 10.40
N THR A 268 -15.77 3.53 9.59
CA THR A 268 -15.32 2.13 9.47
C THR A 268 -14.81 1.59 10.80
N ILE A 269 -13.99 2.36 11.52
CA ILE A 269 -13.50 1.97 12.86
C ILE A 269 -14.67 1.76 13.83
N ALA A 270 -15.64 2.66 13.83
CA ALA A 270 -16.83 2.54 14.69
C ALA A 270 -17.63 1.27 14.37
N ASN A 271 -17.86 0.99 13.09
CA ASN A 271 -18.56 -0.24 12.67
C ASN A 271 -17.78 -1.50 13.02
N ASP A 272 -16.47 -1.52 12.88
CA ASP A 272 -15.61 -2.65 13.26
C ASP A 272 -15.74 -2.96 14.75
N HIS A 273 -15.74 -1.94 15.61
CA HIS A 273 -15.92 -2.11 17.05
C HIS A 273 -17.31 -2.65 17.40
N ILE A 274 -18.38 -2.11 16.77
CA ILE A 274 -19.74 -2.59 16.98
C ILE A 274 -19.88 -4.06 16.55
N ASN A 275 -19.38 -4.43 15.38
CA ASN A 275 -19.46 -5.79 14.86
C ASN A 275 -18.68 -6.77 15.74
N SER A 276 -17.48 -6.37 16.20
CA SER A 276 -16.70 -7.18 17.15
C SER A 276 -17.43 -7.39 18.45
N ALA A 277 -18.08 -6.35 18.98
CA ALA A 277 -18.89 -6.44 20.19
C ALA A 277 -20.11 -7.35 20.00
N LYS A 278 -20.85 -7.20 18.89
CA LYS A 278 -21.99 -8.09 18.57
C LYS A 278 -21.58 -9.55 18.57
N TYR A 279 -20.42 -9.86 17.95
CA TYR A 279 -19.92 -11.24 17.88
C TYR A 279 -19.54 -11.80 19.27
N GLU A 280 -18.96 -10.98 20.14
CA GLU A 280 -18.50 -11.40 21.47
C GLU A 280 -19.66 -11.54 22.47
N PHE A 281 -20.75 -10.81 22.26
CA PHE A 281 -21.97 -10.86 23.10
C PHE A 281 -23.14 -11.66 22.50
N ALA A 282 -22.95 -12.29 21.33
CA ALA A 282 -23.92 -13.23 20.79
C ALA A 282 -23.98 -14.47 21.69
N ASP A 283 -25.06 -14.60 22.47
CA ASP A 283 -25.32 -15.75 23.33
C ASP A 283 -25.69 -16.96 22.46
N PRO A 284 -24.93 -18.06 22.45
CA PRO A 284 -25.22 -19.22 21.60
C PRO A 284 -26.52 -19.96 21.95
N GLU A 285 -27.22 -19.60 23.07
CA GLU A 285 -28.44 -20.27 23.50
C GLU A 285 -29.73 -19.48 23.19
N HIS A 286 -29.70 -18.29 22.56
CA HIS A 286 -30.88 -17.43 22.40
C HIS A 286 -31.53 -17.40 21.00
N ASP A 287 -31.17 -18.33 20.11
CA ASP A 287 -31.72 -18.38 18.73
C ASP A 287 -32.98 -19.27 18.56
N GLN A 288 -33.77 -19.47 19.62
CA GLN A 288 -35.07 -20.15 19.53
C GLN A 288 -36.14 -19.50 20.37
N THR A 289 -36.63 -18.32 19.97
CA THR A 289 -38.07 -17.96 20.14
C THR A 289 -38.34 -16.66 19.35
N GLN A 290 -38.84 -16.83 18.14
CA GLN A 290 -39.54 -15.77 17.41
C GLN A 290 -40.93 -15.60 18.07
N GLU A 291 -41.21 -14.48 18.68
CA GLU A 291 -42.55 -13.92 18.75
C GLU A 291 -42.54 -12.55 18.07
N GLU A 292 -43.38 -12.48 17.02
CA GLU A 292 -43.64 -11.29 16.21
C GLU A 292 -44.19 -10.14 17.09
N VAL A 293 -43.43 -9.05 17.15
CA VAL A 293 -43.99 -7.73 17.42
C VAL A 293 -43.60 -6.81 16.28
N VAL A 294 -44.57 -6.56 15.41
CA VAL A 294 -44.47 -5.57 14.32
C VAL A 294 -44.52 -4.18 14.95
N GLU A 295 -43.39 -3.60 15.25
CA GLU A 295 -43.22 -2.15 15.38
C GLU A 295 -42.24 -1.65 14.31
N LYS A 296 -42.62 -0.50 13.71
CA LYS A 296 -41.86 0.14 12.62
C LYS A 296 -40.39 0.23 13.00
N GLU A 297 -39.55 -0.53 12.28
CA GLU A 297 -38.12 -0.43 12.33
C GLU A 297 -37.69 0.96 11.84
N VAL A 298 -37.40 1.84 12.76
CA VAL A 298 -36.35 2.84 12.60
C VAL A 298 -35.05 2.05 12.82
N ASP A 299 -34.23 1.94 11.82
CA ASP A 299 -32.97 1.22 11.91
C ASP A 299 -32.11 1.86 13.03
N PRO A 300 -31.98 1.22 14.21
CA PRO A 300 -31.23 1.82 15.32
C PRO A 300 -29.72 1.83 15.03
N GLU A 301 -29.29 1.17 13.95
CA GLU A 301 -27.87 1.03 13.60
C GLU A 301 -27.31 2.28 12.91
N ALA A 302 -28.11 3.00 12.11
CA ALA A 302 -27.63 4.19 11.41
C ALA A 302 -27.43 5.41 12.37
N GLU A 303 -28.27 5.57 13.38
CA GLU A 303 -28.12 6.64 14.40
C GLU A 303 -27.03 6.33 15.44
N SER A 304 -26.69 5.04 15.66
CA SER A 304 -25.76 4.66 16.73
C SER A 304 -24.29 4.93 16.38
N VAL A 305 -23.95 5.09 15.12
CA VAL A 305 -22.54 5.22 14.67
C VAL A 305 -22.08 6.67 14.58
N GLU A 306 -23.01 7.63 14.34
CA GLU A 306 -22.64 9.02 14.06
C GLU A 306 -21.85 9.67 15.22
N TRP A 307 -22.29 9.47 16.46
CA TRP A 307 -21.60 10.00 17.63
C TRP A 307 -20.26 9.32 17.92
N MET A 308 -20.06 8.07 17.46
CA MET A 308 -18.79 7.33 17.64
C MET A 308 -17.66 7.92 16.79
N LYS A 309 -17.96 8.68 15.75
CA LYS A 309 -16.98 9.42 14.95
C LYS A 309 -16.27 10.51 15.75
N GLU A 310 -16.89 10.98 16.80
CA GLU A 310 -16.32 11.98 17.70
C GLU A 310 -15.35 11.38 18.72
N LEU A 311 -15.31 10.04 18.85
CA LEU A 311 -14.39 9.38 19.78
C LEU A 311 -12.94 9.48 19.27
N GLU A 312 -12.07 9.87 20.17
CA GLU A 312 -10.63 9.93 19.90
C GLU A 312 -10.02 8.52 19.87
N VAL A 313 -9.16 8.27 18.88
CA VAL A 313 -8.45 7.00 18.71
C VAL A 313 -6.93 7.18 18.83
N ASP A 314 -6.24 6.13 19.29
CA ASP A 314 -4.77 6.08 19.30
C ASP A 314 -4.20 5.76 17.89
N THR A 315 -2.88 5.64 17.80
CA THR A 315 -2.18 5.31 16.54
C THR A 315 -2.48 3.90 16.02
N ARG A 316 -3.09 3.04 16.84
CA ARG A 316 -3.49 1.68 16.49
C ARG A 316 -4.97 1.57 16.13
N GLY A 317 -5.71 2.71 16.17
CA GLY A 317 -7.16 2.75 15.93
C GLY A 317 -8.00 2.30 17.12
N ALA A 318 -7.41 2.14 18.30
CA ALA A 318 -8.16 1.86 19.51
C ALA A 318 -8.65 3.17 20.14
N TYR A 319 -9.87 3.16 20.71
CA TYR A 319 -10.41 4.32 21.41
C TYR A 319 -9.58 4.65 22.66
N LEU A 320 -9.32 5.94 22.84
CA LEU A 320 -8.59 6.41 24.02
C LEU A 320 -9.44 6.28 25.28
N SER A 321 -8.81 5.86 26.38
CA SER A 321 -9.41 5.87 27.72
C SER A 321 -9.35 7.28 28.32
N SER A 322 -10.06 8.24 27.67
CA SER A 322 -10.13 9.64 28.11
C SER A 322 -11.48 9.96 28.72
N ASP A 323 -11.53 10.94 29.63
CA ASP A 323 -12.79 11.43 30.20
C ASP A 323 -13.73 11.95 29.10
N ALA A 324 -13.18 12.53 28.03
CA ALA A 324 -13.95 12.99 26.87
C ALA A 324 -14.68 11.82 26.19
N ASN A 325 -13.95 10.74 25.85
CA ASN A 325 -14.53 9.56 25.23
C ASN A 325 -15.54 8.87 26.16
N LEU A 326 -15.22 8.72 27.45
CA LEU A 326 -16.15 8.11 28.42
C LEU A 326 -17.44 8.91 28.54
N ASN A 327 -17.37 10.24 28.59
CA ASN A 327 -18.55 11.10 28.65
C ASN A 327 -19.40 10.98 27.37
N LEU A 328 -18.79 10.91 26.19
CA LEU A 328 -19.49 10.69 24.92
C LEU A 328 -20.20 9.34 24.90
N ILE A 329 -19.53 8.27 25.33
CA ILE A 329 -20.11 6.91 25.40
C ILE A 329 -21.32 6.89 26.34
N PHE A 330 -21.17 7.38 27.56
CA PHE A 330 -22.29 7.36 28.52
C PHE A 330 -23.47 8.28 28.14
N ALA A 331 -23.20 9.34 27.36
CA ALA A 331 -24.22 10.25 26.86
C ALA A 331 -25.00 9.72 25.66
N ASN A 332 -24.34 8.95 24.77
CA ASN A 332 -24.90 8.63 23.47
C ASN A 332 -25.13 7.13 23.23
N ASP A 333 -24.47 6.23 23.94
CA ASP A 333 -24.70 4.79 23.77
C ASP A 333 -26.11 4.43 24.23
N PRO A 334 -27.01 3.95 23.35
CA PRO A 334 -28.40 3.61 23.68
C PRO A 334 -28.54 2.64 24.86
N ARG A 335 -27.50 1.81 25.10
CA ARG A 335 -27.48 0.83 26.18
C ARG A 335 -27.26 1.44 27.54
N PHE A 336 -26.76 2.68 27.60
CA PHE A 336 -26.64 3.46 28.86
C PHE A 336 -27.68 4.55 29.01
N ILE A 337 -28.25 5.03 27.89
CA ILE A 337 -29.25 6.10 27.91
C ILE A 337 -30.45 5.66 28.77
N ARG A 338 -30.84 6.51 29.70
CA ARG A 338 -31.97 6.28 30.62
C ARG A 338 -31.79 5.21 31.70
N LEU A 339 -30.67 4.53 31.78
CA LEU A 339 -30.39 3.58 32.87
C LEU A 339 -30.07 4.28 34.19
N PHE A 340 -29.49 5.48 34.11
CA PHE A 340 -29.14 6.28 35.28
C PHE A 340 -30.20 7.37 35.52
N ARG A 341 -30.83 7.35 36.68
CA ARG A 341 -31.84 8.34 37.05
C ARG A 341 -31.51 8.93 38.41
N GLN A 342 -31.74 10.23 38.56
CA GLN A 342 -31.71 10.89 39.85
C GLN A 342 -33.06 10.74 40.49
N ASN A 343 -33.07 10.36 41.76
CA ASN A 343 -34.27 10.37 42.58
C ASN A 343 -34.41 11.75 43.23
N ASP A 344 -35.48 12.47 42.87
CA ASP A 344 -35.72 13.85 43.35
C ASP A 344 -36.00 13.91 44.85
N PHE A 345 -36.38 12.77 45.47
CA PHE A 345 -36.66 12.70 46.91
C PHE A 345 -35.42 12.68 47.79
N ASP A 346 -34.38 11.96 47.38
CA ASP A 346 -33.15 11.79 48.17
C ASP A 346 -31.89 12.32 47.50
N GLY A 347 -32.05 12.89 46.29
CA GLY A 347 -30.96 13.47 45.48
C GLY A 347 -29.93 12.45 44.98
N LYS A 348 -30.14 11.16 45.20
CA LYS A 348 -29.19 10.11 44.81
C LYS A 348 -29.47 9.62 43.41
N ARG A 349 -28.40 9.13 42.77
CA ARG A 349 -28.51 8.50 41.47
C ARG A 349 -28.69 6.99 41.60
N TYR A 350 -29.60 6.46 40.82
CA TYR A 350 -29.91 5.03 40.75
C TYR A 350 -29.77 4.50 39.34
N VAL A 351 -29.43 3.22 39.23
CA VAL A 351 -29.44 2.46 37.99
C VAL A 351 -30.64 1.52 37.99
N PHE A 352 -31.32 1.43 36.85
CA PHE A 352 -32.52 0.59 36.69
C PHE A 352 -32.65 0.15 35.22
N GLY A 353 -32.97 -1.13 35.00
CA GLY A 353 -33.18 -1.69 33.66
C GLY A 353 -32.13 -2.70 33.24
N ASN A 354 -31.99 -2.90 31.94
CA ASN A 354 -31.05 -3.87 31.39
C ASN A 354 -29.69 -3.21 31.18
N LEU A 355 -28.76 -3.43 32.11
CA LEU A 355 -27.35 -3.15 31.84
C LEU A 355 -26.84 -4.14 30.80
N PRO A 356 -25.85 -3.76 29.98
CA PRO A 356 -25.31 -4.66 28.95
C PRO A 356 -24.82 -6.02 29.47
N TRP A 357 -24.48 -6.11 30.76
CA TRP A 357 -23.93 -7.33 31.38
C TRP A 357 -24.85 -7.95 32.42
N ARG A 358 -25.95 -7.30 32.84
CA ARG A 358 -26.94 -7.86 33.76
C ARG A 358 -28.25 -7.07 33.78
N ARG A 359 -29.32 -7.72 34.17
CA ARG A 359 -30.62 -7.07 34.41
C ARG A 359 -30.74 -6.56 35.84
N VAL A 360 -31.09 -5.28 35.99
CA VAL A 360 -31.41 -4.67 37.28
C VAL A 360 -32.92 -4.54 37.44
N VAL A 361 -33.52 -5.42 38.22
CA VAL A 361 -35.00 -5.51 38.39
C VAL A 361 -35.52 -4.44 39.33
N LYS A 362 -34.73 -4.04 40.32
CA LYS A 362 -35.08 -2.98 41.27
C LYS A 362 -34.05 -1.87 41.23
N PRO A 363 -34.44 -0.58 41.37
CA PRO A 363 -33.50 0.52 41.41
C PRO A 363 -32.38 0.28 42.44
N GLU A 364 -31.15 0.31 41.98
CA GLU A 364 -29.94 0.18 42.82
C GLU A 364 -29.20 1.51 42.87
N PRO A 365 -28.70 1.94 44.04
CA PRO A 365 -27.81 3.10 44.11
C PRO A 365 -26.58 2.91 43.20
N VAL A 366 -26.22 3.95 42.43
CA VAL A 366 -25.09 3.88 41.50
C VAL A 366 -23.78 3.43 42.16
N LYS A 367 -23.59 3.73 43.44
CA LYS A 367 -22.44 3.26 44.22
C LYS A 367 -22.33 1.73 44.36
N ASN A 368 -23.41 1.00 44.08
CA ASN A 368 -23.46 -0.47 44.13
C ASN A 368 -23.35 -1.11 42.73
N VAL A 369 -23.14 -0.32 41.68
CA VAL A 369 -22.97 -0.85 40.32
C VAL A 369 -21.70 -1.65 40.28
N ASP A 370 -21.76 -2.80 39.64
CA ASP A 370 -20.61 -3.65 39.40
C ASP A 370 -19.64 -2.99 38.39
N TYR A 371 -18.59 -2.37 38.92
CA TYR A 371 -17.58 -1.72 38.11
C TYR A 371 -16.78 -2.70 37.22
N SER A 372 -16.71 -3.97 37.59
CA SER A 372 -16.08 -4.99 36.76
C SER A 372 -16.90 -5.26 35.49
N GLY A 373 -18.22 -5.26 35.58
CA GLY A 373 -19.12 -5.35 34.44
C GLY A 373 -18.99 -4.14 33.50
N VAL A 374 -18.95 -2.90 34.07
CA VAL A 374 -18.70 -1.68 33.29
C VAL A 374 -17.36 -1.77 32.54
N ARG A 375 -16.31 -2.14 33.26
CA ARG A 375 -14.94 -2.25 32.69
C ARG A 375 -14.89 -3.29 31.58
N ASN A 376 -15.45 -4.47 31.79
CA ASN A 376 -15.49 -5.54 30.79
C ASN A 376 -16.26 -5.09 29.55
N TYR A 377 -17.42 -4.45 29.74
CA TYR A 377 -18.21 -3.92 28.63
C TYR A 377 -17.43 -2.87 27.81
N LEU A 378 -16.82 -1.87 28.47
CA LEU A 378 -16.03 -0.85 27.79
C LEU A 378 -14.79 -1.47 27.09
N GLY A 379 -14.19 -2.48 27.68
CA GLY A 379 -13.08 -3.24 27.09
C GLY A 379 -13.51 -4.00 25.84
N CYS A 380 -14.63 -4.71 25.89
CA CYS A 380 -15.10 -5.51 24.76
C CYS A 380 -15.65 -4.66 23.60
N VAL A 381 -16.49 -3.66 23.92
CA VAL A 381 -17.18 -2.86 22.89
C VAL A 381 -16.30 -1.76 22.33
N TYR A 382 -15.54 -1.08 23.18
CA TYR A 382 -14.76 0.09 22.80
C TYR A 382 -13.25 -0.12 22.89
N GLY A 383 -12.80 -1.29 23.37
CA GLY A 383 -11.36 -1.55 23.59
C GLY A 383 -10.74 -0.67 24.68
N ILE A 384 -11.56 -0.01 25.51
CA ILE A 384 -11.09 0.87 26.57
C ILE A 384 -10.73 0.03 27.80
N THR A 385 -9.45 -0.17 28.02
CA THR A 385 -8.90 -0.80 29.23
C THR A 385 -8.27 0.27 30.11
N SER A 386 -8.77 0.43 31.32
CA SER A 386 -8.18 1.35 32.32
C SER A 386 -6.92 0.78 32.94
#